data_0620d1f9c9e88830302eff8a09684f08
#
_entry.id   0620d1f9c9e88830302eff8a09684f08
#
_cell.length_a   1.000
_cell.length_b   1.000
_cell.length_c   1.000
_cell.angle_alpha   90.00
_cell.angle_beta   90.00
_cell.angle_gamma   90.00
#
_symmetry.space_group_name_H-M   'P 1'
#
loop_
_entity.id
_entity.type
_entity.pdbx_description
1 polymer ?
#
loop_
_entity_poly.entity_id
_entity_poly.type
_entity_poly.pdbx_seq_one_letter_code
_entity_poly.pdbx_strand_id
1 'polypeptide(L)'
;IPQALRSKKDKKAKTFNPAGTKPLVTALSTPYTPTNGLKNRHIALWQSHGFYYEPKLTRWEWQRARIFQTVEDLYTQSYVLPFLVPMLENAGANVLMPRERDSQIAEVVVDNDGCLHSRSVYTEKIGAKNWMQGTGEGFAHLRDQYINFENPFREGTFRTVETVKGKKEKESTAEWIPELPSTGQYAVYVSYKSLPNSTDDALYTVYHKGGVSQFKVNQQMGGGTWIYLGTFGFDAGKSNAGKVVLSNRSEKAGRIVTADAVKIGGGMGNMARRISDAGATE
;
A
#
# COMPACT_ATOMS: atom_id res chain seq x y z
N ILE A 1 3.11 -1.94 -30.55
CA ILE A 1 2.84 -1.77 -32.00
C ILE A 1 3.02 -3.14 -32.65
N PRO A 2 2.02 -3.67 -33.41
CA PRO A 2 2.17 -4.93 -34.14
C PRO A 2 3.41 -4.92 -35.05
N GLN A 3 4.09 -6.04 -35.16
CA GLN A 3 5.38 -6.13 -35.87
C GLN A 3 5.30 -5.67 -37.33
N ALA A 4 4.16 -5.86 -37.98
CA ALA A 4 3.88 -5.43 -39.34
C ALA A 4 3.81 -3.90 -39.53
N LEU A 5 3.54 -3.16 -38.44
CA LEU A 5 3.40 -1.69 -38.46
C LEU A 5 4.63 -0.95 -37.94
N ARG A 6 5.70 -1.67 -37.56
CA ARG A 6 6.93 -1.05 -37.06
C ARG A 6 7.74 -0.44 -38.19
N SER A 7 8.05 0.84 -38.07
CA SER A 7 9.01 1.50 -38.95
C SER A 7 10.45 0.98 -38.73
N LYS A 8 11.38 1.27 -39.66
CA LYS A 8 12.81 0.97 -39.47
C LYS A 8 13.39 1.66 -38.21
N LYS A 9 12.87 2.84 -37.85
CA LYS A 9 13.24 3.54 -36.61
C LYS A 9 12.75 2.81 -35.35
N ASP A 10 11.53 2.26 -35.38
CA ASP A 10 10.96 1.52 -34.27
C ASP A 10 11.71 0.21 -34.00
N LYS A 11 12.33 -0.39 -35.04
CA LYS A 11 13.17 -1.58 -34.87
C LYS A 11 14.45 -1.30 -34.09
N LYS A 12 14.93 -0.04 -34.10
CA LYS A 12 16.08 0.42 -33.30
C LYS A 12 15.68 0.97 -31.93
N ALA A 13 14.37 1.19 -31.67
CA ALA A 13 13.91 1.58 -30.35
C ALA A 13 14.31 0.46 -29.37
N LYS A 14 15.11 0.80 -28.37
CA LYS A 14 15.46 -0.13 -27.30
C LYS A 14 14.15 -0.61 -26.68
N THR A 15 13.81 -1.87 -26.89
CA THR A 15 12.76 -2.50 -26.12
C THR A 15 13.19 -2.40 -24.67
N PHE A 16 12.38 -1.70 -23.85
CA PHE A 16 12.58 -1.71 -22.42
C PHE A 16 12.50 -3.16 -21.96
N ASN A 17 13.65 -3.74 -21.66
CA ASN A 17 13.71 -5.07 -21.09
C ASN A 17 13.80 -4.90 -19.57
N PRO A 18 12.74 -5.19 -18.82
CA PRO A 18 12.76 -5.12 -17.37
C PRO A 18 13.52 -6.28 -16.72
N ALA A 19 14.26 -7.06 -17.49
CA ALA A 19 15.12 -8.12 -16.97
C ALA A 19 16.15 -7.50 -16.01
N GLY A 20 15.94 -7.72 -14.72
CA GLY A 20 16.82 -7.26 -13.64
C GLY A 20 16.16 -6.36 -12.58
N THR A 21 15.06 -5.72 -12.85
CA THR A 21 14.30 -4.98 -11.83
C THR A 21 13.24 -5.88 -11.17
N LYS A 22 13.34 -6.09 -9.86
CA LYS A 22 12.27 -6.75 -9.12
C LYS A 22 11.04 -5.84 -9.08
N PRO A 23 9.82 -6.40 -9.21
CA PRO A 23 8.60 -5.63 -9.08
C PRO A 23 8.49 -5.00 -7.69
N LEU A 24 7.67 -3.94 -7.57
CA LEU A 24 7.42 -3.27 -6.29
C LEU A 24 6.82 -4.24 -5.27
N VAL A 25 5.81 -5.01 -5.69
CA VAL A 25 5.17 -6.05 -4.87
C VAL A 25 5.13 -7.36 -5.65
N THR A 26 5.57 -8.45 -5.03
CA THR A 26 5.44 -9.82 -5.55
C THR A 26 4.59 -10.62 -4.58
N ALA A 27 3.38 -11.00 -4.97
CA ALA A 27 2.54 -11.91 -4.19
C ALA A 27 3.10 -13.34 -4.28
N LEU A 28 3.35 -13.96 -3.13
CA LEU A 28 3.88 -15.33 -3.05
C LEU A 28 2.78 -16.39 -2.89
N SER A 29 1.59 -15.96 -2.44
CA SER A 29 0.45 -16.84 -2.16
C SER A 29 -0.57 -16.87 -3.30
N THR A 30 -0.18 -16.51 -4.51
CA THR A 30 -1.06 -16.59 -5.68
C THR A 30 -1.05 -18.00 -6.28
N PRO A 31 -2.22 -18.56 -6.67
CA PRO A 31 -2.29 -19.87 -7.30
C PRO A 31 -1.70 -19.90 -8.72
N TYR A 32 -1.54 -18.73 -9.32
CA TYR A 32 -1.06 -18.58 -10.69
C TYR A 32 -0.18 -17.34 -10.82
N THR A 33 0.94 -17.48 -11.52
CA THR A 33 1.83 -16.36 -11.87
C THR A 33 1.88 -16.21 -13.39
N PRO A 34 1.43 -15.08 -13.96
CA PRO A 34 1.52 -14.83 -15.40
C PRO A 34 2.98 -14.88 -15.87
N THR A 35 3.24 -15.59 -16.95
CA THR A 35 4.57 -15.67 -17.55
C THR A 35 4.76 -14.74 -18.76
N ASN A 36 3.64 -14.31 -19.34
CA ASN A 36 3.56 -13.42 -20.50
C ASN A 36 2.67 -12.21 -20.19
N GLY A 37 2.31 -11.46 -21.19
CA GLY A 37 1.42 -10.31 -21.06
C GLY A 37 2.10 -9.11 -20.41
N LEU A 38 1.58 -8.63 -19.27
CA LEU A 38 2.08 -7.45 -18.56
C LEU A 38 3.03 -7.81 -17.40
N LYS A 39 3.54 -9.03 -17.35
CA LYS A 39 4.46 -9.45 -16.30
C LYS A 39 5.57 -8.42 -16.07
N ASN A 40 5.78 -8.05 -14.81
CA ASN A 40 6.79 -7.08 -14.36
C ASN A 40 6.64 -5.66 -14.95
N ARG A 41 5.49 -5.32 -15.54
CA ARG A 41 5.21 -3.94 -15.94
C ARG A 41 4.67 -3.17 -14.76
N HIS A 42 5.16 -1.94 -14.56
CA HIS A 42 4.60 -1.00 -13.60
C HIS A 42 3.70 -0.03 -14.35
N ILE A 43 2.46 0.09 -13.92
CA ILE A 43 1.45 0.97 -14.52
C ILE A 43 0.98 1.92 -13.42
N ALA A 44 1.23 3.20 -13.60
CA ALA A 44 0.61 4.23 -12.78
C ALA A 44 -0.78 4.53 -13.36
N LEU A 45 -1.82 4.35 -12.53
CA LEU A 45 -3.20 4.53 -12.93
C LEU A 45 -3.90 5.49 -11.97
N TRP A 46 -4.43 6.56 -12.52
CA TRP A 46 -5.25 7.50 -11.78
C TRP A 46 -6.69 7.44 -12.30
N GLN A 47 -7.59 6.90 -11.47
CA GLN A 47 -8.97 6.59 -11.88
C GLN A 47 -9.88 7.81 -12.00
N SER A 48 -9.56 8.91 -11.30
CA SER A 48 -10.34 10.15 -11.35
C SER A 48 -9.68 11.27 -10.56
N HIS A 49 -10.28 12.48 -10.59
CA HIS A 49 -9.83 13.62 -9.79
C HIS A 49 -10.08 13.42 -8.29
N GLY A 50 -11.29 13.02 -7.93
CA GLY A 50 -11.70 12.62 -6.59
C GLY A 50 -12.00 13.76 -5.62
N PHE A 51 -11.93 13.42 -4.35
CA PHE A 51 -12.18 14.29 -3.22
C PHE A 51 -10.92 15.08 -2.89
N TYR A 52 -11.06 16.38 -2.60
CA TYR A 52 -9.96 17.24 -2.19
C TYR A 52 -10.42 18.20 -1.08
N TYR A 53 -9.49 18.67 -0.30
CA TYR A 53 -9.78 19.72 0.68
C TYR A 53 -9.76 21.09 -0.02
N GLU A 54 -10.89 21.83 0.04
CA GLU A 54 -11.00 23.18 -0.47
C GLU A 54 -10.73 24.21 0.65
N PRO A 55 -9.56 24.83 0.69
CA PRO A 55 -9.18 25.71 1.80
C PRO A 55 -10.08 26.94 1.96
N LYS A 56 -10.67 27.44 0.85
CA LYS A 56 -11.56 28.61 0.89
C LYS A 56 -12.89 28.31 1.56
N LEU A 57 -13.35 27.07 1.45
CA LEU A 57 -14.60 26.60 2.03
C LEU A 57 -14.38 25.82 3.33
N THR A 58 -13.11 25.57 3.68
CA THR A 58 -12.70 24.79 4.88
C THR A 58 -13.38 23.43 4.98
N ARG A 59 -13.57 22.75 3.85
CA ARG A 59 -14.24 21.46 3.79
C ARG A 59 -13.70 20.60 2.67
N TRP A 60 -13.99 19.31 2.74
CA TRP A 60 -13.73 18.36 1.68
C TRP A 60 -14.82 18.42 0.63
N GLU A 61 -14.43 18.45 -0.64
CA GLU A 61 -15.35 18.48 -1.78
C GLU A 61 -14.92 17.55 -2.91
N TRP A 62 -15.89 17.18 -3.75
CA TRP A 62 -15.59 16.58 -5.04
C TRP A 62 -15.00 17.63 -5.97
N GLN A 63 -13.93 17.28 -6.65
CA GLN A 63 -13.26 18.20 -7.58
C GLN A 63 -14.15 18.54 -8.78
N ARG A 64 -15.02 17.60 -9.16
CA ARG A 64 -16.02 17.83 -10.19
C ARG A 64 -17.40 18.05 -9.56
N ALA A 65 -18.09 19.08 -10.03
CA ALA A 65 -19.45 19.38 -9.61
C ALA A 65 -20.40 18.24 -9.94
N ARG A 66 -21.43 18.07 -9.12
CA ARG A 66 -22.49 17.10 -9.37
C ARG A 66 -23.31 17.53 -10.58
N ILE A 67 -23.56 16.59 -11.49
CA ILE A 67 -24.47 16.74 -12.63
C ILE A 67 -25.59 15.72 -12.45
N PHE A 68 -26.82 16.18 -12.35
CA PHE A 68 -28.01 15.32 -12.15
C PHE A 68 -27.82 14.30 -10.98
N GLN A 69 -27.33 14.77 -9.86
CA GLN A 69 -27.02 13.98 -8.67
C GLN A 69 -25.89 12.94 -8.83
N THR A 70 -25.27 12.86 -10.01
CA THR A 70 -24.10 12.03 -10.26
C THR A 70 -22.82 12.82 -10.11
N VAL A 71 -21.78 12.16 -9.60
CA VAL A 71 -20.42 12.70 -9.55
C VAL A 71 -19.61 12.02 -10.64
N GLU A 72 -19.01 12.79 -11.54
CA GLU A 72 -18.17 12.28 -12.65
C GLU A 72 -17.09 11.33 -12.13
N ASP A 73 -16.49 11.69 -11.01
CA ASP A 73 -15.44 10.89 -10.39
C ASP A 73 -15.89 9.47 -10.03
N LEU A 74 -17.09 9.30 -9.51
CA LEU A 74 -17.65 8.00 -9.15
C LEU A 74 -17.95 7.13 -10.36
N TYR A 75 -18.31 7.73 -11.48
CA TYR A 75 -18.59 6.99 -12.71
C TYR A 75 -17.34 6.22 -13.19
N THR A 76 -16.21 6.91 -13.35
CA THR A 76 -14.96 6.26 -13.76
C THR A 76 -14.47 5.24 -12.75
N GLN A 77 -14.57 5.53 -11.46
CA GLN A 77 -14.18 4.61 -10.39
C GLN A 77 -14.98 3.31 -10.42
N SER A 78 -16.26 3.37 -10.77
CA SER A 78 -17.19 2.21 -10.75
C SER A 78 -16.77 1.08 -11.70
N TYR A 79 -15.94 1.34 -12.69
CA TYR A 79 -15.41 0.30 -13.58
C TYR A 79 -13.88 0.19 -13.55
N VAL A 80 -13.17 1.27 -13.23
CA VAL A 80 -11.71 1.19 -13.15
C VAL A 80 -11.27 0.30 -11.97
N LEU A 81 -11.83 0.54 -10.78
CA LEU A 81 -11.43 -0.21 -9.58
C LEU A 81 -11.87 -1.67 -9.60
N PRO A 82 -13.14 -2.03 -9.90
CA PRO A 82 -13.56 -3.43 -9.84
C PRO A 82 -13.21 -4.24 -11.09
N PHE A 83 -12.90 -3.61 -12.21
CA PHE A 83 -12.67 -4.34 -13.47
C PHE A 83 -11.28 -4.08 -14.05
N LEU A 84 -10.94 -2.83 -14.43
CA LEU A 84 -9.70 -2.56 -15.14
C LEU A 84 -8.46 -2.91 -14.31
N VAL A 85 -8.43 -2.52 -13.03
CA VAL A 85 -7.29 -2.81 -12.14
C VAL A 85 -7.08 -4.31 -11.97
N PRO A 86 -8.09 -5.13 -11.61
CA PRO A 86 -7.93 -6.58 -11.54
C PRO A 86 -7.53 -7.22 -12.87
N MET A 87 -8.02 -6.72 -14.01
CA MET A 87 -7.63 -7.23 -15.34
C MET A 87 -6.14 -6.99 -15.62
N LEU A 88 -5.63 -5.80 -15.31
CA LEU A 88 -4.22 -5.47 -15.46
C LEU A 88 -3.34 -6.33 -14.55
N GLU A 89 -3.74 -6.50 -13.30
CA GLU A 89 -3.02 -7.33 -12.31
C GLU A 89 -3.04 -8.80 -12.69
N ASN A 90 -4.18 -9.33 -13.14
CA ASN A 90 -4.29 -10.70 -13.63
C ASN A 90 -3.44 -10.94 -14.89
N ALA A 91 -3.20 -9.88 -15.67
CA ALA A 91 -2.24 -9.95 -16.78
C ALA A 91 -0.76 -9.83 -16.34
N GLY A 92 -0.50 -9.65 -15.05
CA GLY A 92 0.84 -9.60 -14.45
C GLY A 92 1.41 -8.21 -14.23
N ALA A 93 0.62 -7.15 -14.40
CA ALA A 93 1.06 -5.78 -14.11
C ALA A 93 1.15 -5.51 -12.61
N ASN A 94 2.07 -4.61 -12.24
CA ASN A 94 2.11 -3.96 -10.93
C ASN A 94 1.38 -2.62 -11.08
N VAL A 95 0.15 -2.53 -10.59
CA VAL A 95 -0.66 -1.32 -10.72
C VAL A 95 -0.43 -0.44 -9.51
N LEU A 96 0.10 0.76 -9.75
CA LEU A 96 0.34 1.80 -8.76
C LEU A 96 -0.78 2.83 -8.87
N MET A 97 -1.46 3.09 -7.78
CA MET A 97 -2.54 4.07 -7.72
C MET A 97 -2.23 5.12 -6.65
N PRO A 98 -2.42 6.41 -6.96
CA PRO A 98 -2.18 7.49 -5.99
C PRO A 98 -3.25 7.57 -4.90
N ARG A 99 -4.30 6.77 -5.02
CA ARG A 99 -5.43 6.74 -4.10
C ARG A 99 -5.74 5.30 -3.72
N GLU A 100 -6.40 5.16 -2.60
CA GLU A 100 -6.92 3.89 -2.11
C GLU A 100 -7.93 3.32 -3.10
N ARG A 101 -8.08 2.02 -3.10
CA ARG A 101 -8.85 1.29 -4.11
C ARG A 101 -9.86 0.29 -3.56
N ASP A 102 -10.14 0.34 -2.27
CA ASP A 102 -11.23 -0.41 -1.66
C ASP A 102 -12.47 0.46 -1.42
N SER A 103 -13.59 -0.16 -1.14
CA SER A 103 -14.85 0.50 -0.81
C SER A 103 -15.10 0.56 0.71
N GLN A 104 -14.16 0.11 1.52
CA GLN A 104 -14.27 0.11 2.98
C GLN A 104 -14.10 1.52 3.53
N ILE A 105 -15.15 2.04 4.17
CA ILE A 105 -15.15 3.38 4.77
C ILE A 105 -14.45 3.42 6.13
N ALA A 106 -14.38 2.29 6.84
CA ALA A 106 -13.61 2.21 8.07
C ALA A 106 -12.11 2.16 7.76
N GLU A 107 -11.35 3.00 8.44
CA GLU A 107 -9.89 3.07 8.34
C GLU A 107 -9.27 2.83 9.70
N VAL A 108 -8.26 1.96 9.72
CA VAL A 108 -7.40 1.78 10.89
C VAL A 108 -5.95 1.87 10.44
N VAL A 109 -5.23 2.82 11.01
CA VAL A 109 -3.79 2.95 10.81
C VAL A 109 -3.07 2.50 12.07
N VAL A 110 -2.11 1.62 11.90
CA VAL A 110 -1.21 1.15 12.97
C VAL A 110 0.18 1.61 12.62
N ASP A 111 0.77 2.42 13.50
CA ASP A 111 2.03 3.10 13.26
C ASP A 111 3.04 2.81 14.37
N ASN A 112 4.34 2.86 14.04
CA ASN A 112 5.39 2.70 15.05
C ASN A 112 5.45 3.87 16.05
N ASP A 113 4.97 5.05 15.68
CA ASP A 113 4.89 6.23 16.55
C ASP A 113 3.60 6.29 17.38
N GLY A 114 2.67 5.35 17.17
CA GLY A 114 1.42 5.25 17.88
C GLY A 114 0.19 5.13 16.99
N CYS A 115 -0.98 5.05 17.60
CA CYS A 115 -2.25 4.85 16.89
C CYS A 115 -3.26 5.90 17.31
N LEU A 116 -3.70 6.76 16.40
CA LEU A 116 -4.74 7.75 16.66
C LEU A 116 -6.09 7.04 16.82
N HIS A 117 -6.83 7.35 17.88
CA HIS A 117 -8.19 6.86 18.15
C HIS A 117 -8.40 5.33 18.15
N SER A 118 -7.32 4.55 18.28
CA SER A 118 -7.37 3.10 18.17
C SER A 118 -6.55 2.43 19.29
N ARG A 119 -7.00 1.24 19.74
CA ARG A 119 -6.22 0.36 20.61
C ARG A 119 -5.38 -0.65 19.80
N SER A 120 -5.15 -0.36 18.54
CA SER A 120 -4.23 -1.10 17.69
C SER A 120 -2.82 -1.09 18.28
N VAL A 121 -2.02 -2.08 17.93
CA VAL A 121 -0.71 -2.27 18.56
C VAL A 121 0.36 -2.53 17.51
N TYR A 122 1.45 -1.80 17.63
CA TYR A 122 2.72 -2.08 16.96
C TYR A 122 3.67 -2.74 17.96
N THR A 123 4.37 -3.81 17.56
CA THR A 123 5.36 -4.48 18.38
C THR A 123 6.53 -4.98 17.56
N GLU A 124 7.70 -5.07 18.20
CA GLU A 124 8.93 -5.62 17.62
C GLU A 124 9.36 -6.87 18.38
N LYS A 125 9.79 -7.90 17.63
CA LYS A 125 10.47 -9.08 18.18
C LYS A 125 11.91 -9.11 17.69
N ILE A 126 12.83 -9.19 18.62
CA ILE A 126 14.26 -9.20 18.33
C ILE A 126 14.71 -10.64 18.10
N GLY A 127 15.38 -10.87 16.99
CA GLY A 127 16.10 -12.10 16.66
C GLY A 127 17.61 -11.91 16.72
N ALA A 128 18.31 -12.21 15.63
CA ALA A 128 19.75 -12.03 15.55
C ALA A 128 20.17 -10.55 15.34
N LYS A 129 19.27 -9.70 14.91
CA LYS A 129 19.50 -8.27 14.65
C LYS A 129 18.50 -7.43 15.41
N ASN A 130 18.93 -6.30 15.96
CA ASN A 130 18.07 -5.38 16.71
C ASN A 130 17.38 -4.40 15.78
N TRP A 131 16.12 -4.09 16.11
CA TRP A 131 15.44 -2.93 15.56
C TRP A 131 16.04 -1.64 16.10
N MET A 132 16.23 -0.68 15.23
CA MET A 132 16.80 0.63 15.56
C MET A 132 15.92 1.74 15.00
N GLN A 133 15.99 2.92 15.63
CA GLN A 133 15.38 4.11 15.08
C GLN A 133 16.06 4.46 13.75
N GLY A 134 15.27 4.69 12.71
CA GLY A 134 15.75 5.21 11.44
C GLY A 134 16.13 6.68 11.52
N THR A 135 17.05 7.12 10.68
CA THR A 135 17.42 8.53 10.56
C THR A 135 16.59 9.18 9.46
N GLY A 136 15.84 10.22 9.81
CA GLY A 136 14.97 10.98 8.89
C GLY A 136 13.49 10.81 9.19
N GLU A 137 12.68 11.32 8.26
CA GLU A 137 11.23 11.41 8.38
C GLU A 137 10.56 10.08 8.00
N GLY A 138 9.52 9.70 8.73
CA GLY A 138 8.58 8.62 8.48
C GLY A 138 7.13 9.10 8.51
N PHE A 139 6.21 8.16 8.53
CA PHE A 139 4.78 8.43 8.68
C PHE A 139 4.44 8.69 10.15
N ALA A 140 3.45 9.55 10.40
CA ALA A 140 2.74 9.65 11.66
C ALA A 140 1.25 9.96 11.43
N HIS A 141 0.38 9.26 12.15
CA HIS A 141 -1.06 9.51 12.14
C HIS A 141 -1.44 10.49 13.26
N LEU A 142 -1.17 11.77 13.03
CA LEU A 142 -1.36 12.82 14.06
C LEU A 142 -2.76 13.41 14.07
N ARG A 143 -3.51 13.27 12.97
CA ARG A 143 -4.85 13.85 12.79
C ARG A 143 -5.69 13.06 11.79
N ASP A 144 -7.00 13.20 11.85
CA ASP A 144 -7.94 12.53 10.96
C ASP A 144 -7.96 13.10 9.55
N GLN A 145 -7.59 14.38 9.39
CA GLN A 145 -7.63 15.08 8.12
C GLN A 145 -6.35 15.88 7.91
N TYR A 146 -5.87 15.86 6.67
CA TYR A 146 -4.71 16.60 6.22
C TYR A 146 -5.13 17.61 5.17
N ILE A 147 -4.60 18.80 5.21
CA ILE A 147 -4.84 19.89 4.26
C ILE A 147 -3.65 20.01 3.29
N ASN A 148 -3.78 20.95 2.33
CA ASN A 148 -2.68 21.23 1.40
C ASN A 148 -1.37 21.54 2.12
N PHE A 149 -0.28 20.99 1.62
CA PHE A 149 1.08 21.09 2.15
C PHE A 149 1.39 20.31 3.43
N GLU A 150 0.42 19.64 4.02
CA GLU A 150 0.65 18.68 5.07
C GLU A 150 0.95 17.30 4.45
N ASN A 151 1.96 16.64 4.97
CA ASN A 151 2.37 15.33 4.48
C ASN A 151 2.66 14.38 5.65
N PRO A 152 1.74 13.49 5.99
CA PRO A 152 1.90 12.58 7.12
C PRO A 152 3.14 11.68 7.01
N PHE A 153 3.65 11.43 5.81
CA PHE A 153 4.88 10.65 5.60
C PHE A 153 6.18 11.41 5.93
N ARG A 154 6.05 12.61 6.50
CA ARG A 154 7.16 13.45 6.97
C ARG A 154 7.03 13.90 8.41
N GLU A 155 5.98 13.47 9.10
CA GLU A 155 5.65 13.96 10.44
C GLU A 155 6.03 12.98 11.54
N GLY A 156 6.47 11.77 11.18
CA GLY A 156 6.82 10.70 12.09
C GLY A 156 8.21 10.14 11.89
N THR A 157 8.40 8.95 12.44
CA THR A 157 9.64 8.19 12.42
C THR A 157 9.44 6.84 11.72
N PHE A 158 10.54 6.11 11.53
CA PHE A 158 10.49 4.74 11.04
C PHE A 158 11.54 3.88 11.74
N ARG A 159 11.36 2.57 11.70
CA ARG A 159 12.28 1.61 12.29
C ARG A 159 13.11 0.92 11.22
N THR A 160 14.32 0.50 11.59
CA THR A 160 15.26 -0.17 10.69
C THR A 160 15.81 -1.44 11.33
N VAL A 161 16.04 -2.45 10.51
CA VAL A 161 16.75 -3.66 10.94
C VAL A 161 17.57 -4.23 9.78
N GLU A 162 18.75 -4.76 10.09
CA GLU A 162 19.59 -5.43 9.09
C GLU A 162 19.01 -6.79 8.72
N THR A 163 19.07 -7.15 7.44
CA THR A 163 18.56 -8.44 6.94
C THR A 163 19.45 -9.61 7.34
N VAL A 164 18.79 -10.76 7.59
CA VAL A 164 19.42 -12.05 7.78
C VAL A 164 19.07 -13.00 6.64
N LYS A 165 19.98 -13.93 6.31
CA LYS A 165 19.81 -14.91 5.25
C LYS A 165 19.66 -16.33 5.79
N GLY A 166 18.78 -17.10 5.17
CA GLY A 166 18.61 -18.51 5.51
C GLY A 166 17.93 -18.74 6.87
N LYS A 167 18.01 -19.95 7.41
CA LYS A 167 17.30 -20.36 8.64
C LYS A 167 18.19 -20.40 9.88
N LYS A 168 19.51 -20.21 9.74
CA LYS A 168 20.46 -20.34 10.86
C LYS A 168 20.32 -19.19 11.87
N GLU A 169 20.09 -17.98 11.38
CA GLU A 169 19.89 -16.81 12.22
C GLU A 169 18.38 -16.64 12.50
N LYS A 170 18.07 -16.35 13.77
CA LYS A 170 16.69 -16.04 14.16
C LYS A 170 16.28 -14.71 13.53
N GLU A 171 15.14 -14.68 12.87
CA GLU A 171 14.59 -13.46 12.30
C GLU A 171 14.09 -12.49 13.37
N SER A 172 14.20 -11.20 13.05
CA SER A 172 13.55 -10.12 13.78
C SER A 172 12.29 -9.73 13.01
N THR A 173 11.20 -9.44 13.73
CA THR A 173 9.92 -9.09 13.11
C THR A 173 9.34 -7.82 13.70
N ALA A 174 8.62 -7.06 12.87
CA ALA A 174 7.71 -6.03 13.29
C ALA A 174 6.27 -6.51 13.03
N GLU A 175 5.35 -6.26 13.95
CA GLU A 175 3.97 -6.72 13.89
C GLU A 175 3.02 -5.54 14.11
N TRP A 176 2.04 -5.40 13.21
CA TRP A 176 0.93 -4.45 13.31
C TRP A 176 -0.37 -5.21 13.52
N ILE A 177 -1.00 -5.00 14.68
CA ILE A 177 -2.23 -5.66 15.10
C ILE A 177 -3.34 -4.62 15.15
N PRO A 178 -4.20 -4.53 14.12
CA PRO A 178 -5.29 -3.56 14.09
C PRO A 178 -6.41 -3.92 15.06
N GLU A 179 -7.11 -2.91 15.57
CA GLU A 179 -8.42 -3.06 16.20
C GLU A 179 -9.48 -2.58 15.21
N LEU A 180 -10.16 -3.51 14.56
CA LEU A 180 -11.13 -3.21 13.50
C LEU A 180 -12.54 -2.99 14.06
N PRO A 181 -13.28 -1.98 13.58
CA PRO A 181 -14.62 -1.66 14.11
C PRO A 181 -15.68 -2.68 13.69
N SER A 182 -15.48 -3.39 12.58
CA SER A 182 -16.46 -4.35 12.05
C SER A 182 -15.78 -5.47 11.29
N THR A 183 -16.44 -6.62 11.21
CA THR A 183 -16.04 -7.70 10.29
C THR A 183 -16.33 -7.28 8.86
N GLY A 184 -15.36 -7.49 7.94
CA GLY A 184 -15.52 -7.10 6.55
C GLY A 184 -14.30 -7.37 5.68
N GLN A 185 -14.39 -6.88 4.45
CA GLN A 185 -13.27 -6.85 3.50
C GLN A 185 -12.52 -5.53 3.65
N TYR A 186 -11.21 -5.61 3.80
CA TYR A 186 -10.34 -4.47 3.98
C TYR A 186 -9.12 -4.56 3.07
N ALA A 187 -8.81 -3.50 2.36
CA ALA A 187 -7.51 -3.38 1.70
C ALA A 187 -6.41 -3.17 2.74
N VAL A 188 -5.26 -3.78 2.51
CA VAL A 188 -4.07 -3.66 3.34
C VAL A 188 -3.00 -2.91 2.58
N TYR A 189 -2.51 -1.84 3.18
CA TYR A 189 -1.42 -1.02 2.66
C TYR A 189 -0.29 -0.96 3.68
N VAL A 190 0.93 -0.88 3.18
CA VAL A 190 2.13 -0.71 4.02
C VAL A 190 2.86 0.56 3.64
N SER A 191 3.45 1.22 4.62
CA SER A 191 4.39 2.32 4.46
C SER A 191 5.77 1.91 4.94
N TYR A 192 6.79 2.46 4.32
CA TYR A 192 8.20 2.27 4.66
C TYR A 192 9.05 3.41 4.11
N LYS A 193 10.29 3.51 4.55
CA LYS A 193 11.27 4.45 3.98
C LYS A 193 12.18 3.71 2.99
N SER A 194 12.32 4.25 1.78
CA SER A 194 13.36 3.77 0.85
C SER A 194 14.71 4.37 1.22
N LEU A 195 15.71 3.51 1.44
CA LEU A 195 17.08 3.87 1.73
C LEU A 195 18.01 3.33 0.63
N PRO A 196 19.22 3.89 0.45
CA PRO A 196 20.14 3.43 -0.59
C PRO A 196 20.51 1.94 -0.50
N ASN A 197 20.51 1.38 0.71
CA ASN A 197 20.82 -0.03 0.99
C ASN A 197 19.59 -0.86 1.37
N SER A 198 18.37 -0.38 1.14
CA SER A 198 17.14 -1.14 1.37
C SER A 198 17.14 -2.46 0.62
N THR A 199 16.51 -3.47 1.22
CA THR A 199 16.30 -4.75 0.56
C THR A 199 15.29 -4.64 -0.59
N ASP A 200 15.42 -5.53 -1.57
CA ASP A 200 14.51 -5.65 -2.70
C ASP A 200 13.47 -6.78 -2.53
N ASP A 201 13.39 -7.36 -1.34
CA ASP A 201 12.56 -8.53 -1.04
C ASP A 201 12.06 -8.58 0.41
N ALA A 202 11.74 -7.44 1.02
CA ALA A 202 11.17 -7.37 2.36
C ALA A 202 9.92 -8.26 2.46
N LEU A 203 9.93 -9.22 3.39
CA LEU A 203 8.88 -10.23 3.50
C LEU A 203 7.76 -9.76 4.43
N TYR A 204 6.62 -9.40 3.85
CA TYR A 204 5.38 -9.13 4.55
C TYR A 204 4.47 -10.35 4.56
N THR A 205 3.85 -10.60 5.70
CA THR A 205 2.87 -11.67 5.91
C THR A 205 1.59 -11.05 6.46
N VAL A 206 0.49 -11.19 5.75
CA VAL A 206 -0.85 -10.76 6.17
C VAL A 206 -1.59 -11.97 6.70
N TYR A 207 -1.97 -11.94 7.97
CA TYR A 207 -2.87 -12.92 8.61
C TYR A 207 -4.29 -12.40 8.50
N HIS A 208 -5.20 -13.18 7.95
CA HIS A 208 -6.56 -12.77 7.65
C HIS A 208 -7.53 -13.98 7.76
N LYS A 209 -8.82 -13.73 7.71
CA LYS A 209 -9.86 -14.76 7.86
C LYS A 209 -9.74 -15.94 6.89
N GLY A 210 -9.23 -15.70 5.68
CA GLY A 210 -8.98 -16.75 4.67
C GLY A 210 -7.65 -17.47 4.83
N GLY A 211 -6.86 -17.19 5.88
CA GLY A 211 -5.55 -17.79 6.13
C GLY A 211 -4.39 -16.80 6.13
N VAL A 212 -3.34 -17.10 5.38
CA VAL A 212 -2.10 -16.33 5.37
C VAL A 212 -1.70 -16.01 3.94
N SER A 213 -1.41 -14.74 3.67
CA SER A 213 -0.87 -14.28 2.39
C SER A 213 0.48 -13.61 2.57
N GLN A 214 1.43 -13.97 1.70
CA GLN A 214 2.80 -13.47 1.77
C GLN A 214 3.17 -12.65 0.54
N PHE A 215 3.97 -11.61 0.78
CA PHE A 215 4.41 -10.67 -0.23
C PHE A 215 5.88 -10.33 -0.05
N LYS A 216 6.64 -10.27 -1.15
CA LYS A 216 7.93 -9.62 -1.21
C LYS A 216 7.74 -8.19 -1.70
N VAL A 217 8.17 -7.22 -0.93
CA VAL A 217 8.11 -5.79 -1.27
C VAL A 217 9.52 -5.27 -1.54
N ASN A 218 9.69 -4.65 -2.69
CA ASN A 218 10.94 -3.99 -3.03
C ASN A 218 11.03 -2.61 -2.38
N GLN A 219 11.67 -2.54 -1.22
CA GLN A 219 11.80 -1.29 -0.46
C GLN A 219 12.83 -0.29 -1.02
N GLN A 220 13.49 -0.63 -2.14
CA GLN A 220 14.38 0.32 -2.84
C GLN A 220 13.60 1.42 -3.57
N MET A 221 12.28 1.26 -3.73
CA MET A 221 11.38 2.21 -4.36
C MET A 221 10.02 2.24 -3.64
N GLY A 222 9.21 3.27 -3.90
CA GLY A 222 7.85 3.38 -3.37
C GLY A 222 7.77 3.80 -1.90
N GLY A 223 8.88 4.20 -1.25
CA GLY A 223 8.86 4.70 0.12
C GLY A 223 8.16 6.05 0.26
N GLY A 224 7.54 6.29 1.42
CA GLY A 224 6.83 7.54 1.73
C GLY A 224 5.46 7.66 1.05
N THR A 225 4.80 6.52 0.85
CA THR A 225 3.40 6.43 0.38
C THR A 225 2.79 5.10 0.79
N TRP A 226 1.49 4.92 0.55
CA TRP A 226 0.79 3.66 0.78
C TRP A 226 1.01 2.69 -0.37
N ILE A 227 1.56 1.51 -0.07
CA ILE A 227 1.76 0.41 -1.02
C ILE A 227 0.74 -0.69 -0.73
N TYR A 228 -0.13 -0.93 -1.69
CA TYR A 228 -1.19 -1.93 -1.60
C TYR A 228 -0.63 -3.36 -1.68
N LEU A 229 -1.06 -4.22 -0.76
CA LEU A 229 -0.72 -5.64 -0.77
C LEU A 229 -1.87 -6.52 -1.28
N GLY A 230 -3.10 -6.22 -0.89
CA GLY A 230 -4.27 -6.99 -1.25
C GLY A 230 -5.49 -6.59 -0.42
N THR A 231 -6.66 -7.14 -0.77
CA THR A 231 -7.89 -6.99 0.00
C THR A 231 -8.24 -8.33 0.64
N PHE A 232 -8.49 -8.34 1.95
CA PHE A 232 -8.68 -9.55 2.74
C PHE A 232 -9.84 -9.41 3.71
N GLY A 233 -10.47 -10.53 4.06
CA GLY A 233 -11.46 -10.59 5.12
C GLY A 233 -10.81 -10.55 6.51
N PHE A 234 -11.35 -9.68 7.37
CA PHE A 234 -10.97 -9.60 8.79
C PHE A 234 -12.21 -9.66 9.68
N ASP A 235 -12.03 -10.16 10.88
CA ASP A 235 -13.06 -10.08 11.92
C ASP A 235 -12.91 -8.77 12.73
N ALA A 236 -14.02 -8.30 13.30
CA ALA A 236 -14.03 -7.14 14.18
C ALA A 236 -13.17 -7.35 15.43
N GLY A 237 -12.68 -6.25 15.99
CA GLY A 237 -11.86 -6.25 17.19
C GLY A 237 -10.36 -6.44 16.90
N LYS A 238 -9.61 -6.69 17.96
CA LYS A 238 -8.16 -6.89 17.93
C LYS A 238 -7.84 -8.36 18.13
N SER A 239 -7.15 -8.97 17.16
CA SER A 239 -6.80 -10.39 17.20
C SER A 239 -5.44 -10.67 16.56
N ASN A 240 -4.70 -11.64 17.11
CA ASN A 240 -3.49 -12.15 16.46
C ASN A 240 -3.77 -12.90 15.14
N ALA A 241 -5.02 -13.27 14.88
CA ALA A 241 -5.45 -13.85 13.61
C ALA A 241 -5.66 -12.81 12.49
N GLY A 242 -5.68 -11.51 12.85
CA GLY A 242 -5.81 -10.40 11.91
C GLY A 242 -4.67 -9.41 12.10
N LYS A 243 -3.51 -9.64 11.48
CA LYS A 243 -2.33 -8.78 11.63
C LYS A 243 -1.44 -8.78 10.39
N VAL A 244 -0.55 -7.80 10.34
CA VAL A 244 0.53 -7.77 9.36
C VAL A 244 1.86 -7.96 10.08
N VAL A 245 2.73 -8.77 9.50
CA VAL A 245 4.07 -9.05 10.02
C VAL A 245 5.10 -8.77 8.95
N LEU A 246 6.13 -8.03 9.29
CA LEU A 246 7.32 -7.81 8.48
C LEU A 246 8.49 -8.55 9.09
N SER A 247 9.17 -9.36 8.29
CA SER A 247 10.38 -10.08 8.69
C SER A 247 11.62 -9.45 8.05
N ASN A 248 12.73 -9.45 8.77
CA ASN A 248 14.04 -9.08 8.23
C ASN A 248 14.71 -10.21 7.44
N ARG A 249 14.03 -11.32 7.20
CA ARG A 249 14.53 -12.41 6.37
C ARG A 249 14.56 -12.00 4.90
N SER A 250 15.70 -12.18 4.25
CA SER A 250 15.93 -11.80 2.87
C SER A 250 16.82 -12.83 2.15
N GLU A 251 16.84 -12.78 0.83
CA GLU A 251 17.79 -13.53 0.01
C GLU A 251 19.22 -13.00 0.16
N LYS A 252 19.38 -11.76 0.64
CA LYS A 252 20.65 -11.07 0.83
C LYS A 252 20.78 -10.60 2.29
N ALA A 253 21.80 -11.03 3.00
CA ALA A 253 22.14 -10.47 4.32
C ALA A 253 22.81 -9.11 4.20
N GLY A 254 22.76 -8.28 5.25
CA GLY A 254 23.44 -6.99 5.33
C GLY A 254 22.73 -5.87 4.57
N ARG A 255 21.50 -6.08 4.10
CA ARG A 255 20.60 -5.04 3.60
C ARG A 255 19.75 -4.48 4.75
N ILE A 256 19.01 -3.44 4.49
CA ILE A 256 18.11 -2.85 5.48
C ILE A 256 16.66 -3.12 5.10
N VAL A 257 15.89 -3.57 6.09
CA VAL A 257 14.43 -3.53 6.10
C VAL A 257 14.00 -2.33 6.92
N THR A 258 13.04 -1.57 6.41
CA THR A 258 12.42 -0.46 7.13
C THR A 258 10.97 -0.80 7.46
N ALA A 259 10.53 -0.47 8.67
CA ALA A 259 9.15 -0.61 9.15
C ALA A 259 8.63 0.76 9.57
N ASP A 260 7.40 1.07 9.16
CA ASP A 260 6.75 2.35 9.43
C ASP A 260 5.28 2.06 9.79
N ALA A 261 4.33 2.33 8.93
CA ALA A 261 2.92 2.16 9.21
C ALA A 261 2.24 1.10 8.35
N VAL A 262 1.11 0.59 8.84
CA VAL A 262 0.16 -0.24 8.10
C VAL A 262 -1.21 0.40 8.16
N LYS A 263 -1.85 0.58 7.00
CA LYS A 263 -3.22 1.05 6.89
C LYS A 263 -4.13 -0.10 6.44
N ILE A 264 -5.28 -0.21 7.09
CA ILE A 264 -6.29 -1.23 6.83
C ILE A 264 -7.63 -0.54 6.56
N GLY A 265 -8.12 -0.70 5.33
CA GLY A 265 -9.30 -0.01 4.83
C GLY A 265 -9.03 1.45 4.46
N GLY A 266 -10.02 2.29 4.59
CA GLY A 266 -9.93 3.73 4.34
C GLY A 266 -10.68 4.21 3.12
N GLY A 267 -11.48 3.33 2.52
CA GLY A 267 -12.31 3.66 1.37
C GLY A 267 -11.52 3.81 0.07
N MET A 268 -12.16 4.35 -0.94
CA MET A 268 -11.57 4.59 -2.25
C MET A 268 -10.76 5.91 -2.31
N GLY A 269 -10.38 6.48 -1.19
CA GLY A 269 -9.64 7.74 -1.11
C GLY A 269 -10.41 8.98 -1.57
N ASN A 270 -11.48 8.78 -2.32
CA ASN A 270 -12.35 9.82 -2.87
C ASN A 270 -13.76 9.77 -2.27
N MET A 271 -14.02 8.84 -1.38
CA MET A 271 -15.28 8.74 -0.68
C MET A 271 -15.16 9.40 0.68
N ALA A 272 -16.18 10.14 1.04
CA ALA A 272 -16.28 10.64 2.37
C ALA A 272 -16.45 9.49 3.36
N ARG A 273 -15.70 9.51 4.41
CA ARG A 273 -15.80 8.53 5.51
C ARG A 273 -16.94 8.86 6.46
N ARG A 274 -17.32 10.12 6.53
CA ARG A 274 -18.45 10.63 7.31
C ARG A 274 -19.31 11.49 6.41
N ILE A 275 -20.59 11.49 6.69
CA ILE A 275 -21.54 12.35 5.97
C ILE A 275 -21.14 13.84 6.11
N SER A 276 -20.68 14.25 7.29
CA SER A 276 -20.18 15.60 7.57
C SER A 276 -18.91 15.96 6.78
N ASP A 277 -18.08 14.98 6.45
CA ASP A 277 -16.82 15.20 5.72
C ASP A 277 -17.07 15.28 4.20
N ALA A 278 -18.22 14.82 3.76
CA ALA A 278 -18.52 14.69 2.34
C ALA A 278 -19.02 16.00 1.73
N GLY A 279 -19.63 16.89 2.49
CA GLY A 279 -20.53 17.87 1.89
C GLY A 279 -21.54 17.16 0.94
N ALA A 280 -21.72 15.85 1.11
CA ALA A 280 -22.27 14.97 0.09
C ALA A 280 -23.76 14.67 0.31
N THR A 281 -24.35 15.28 1.30
CA THR A 281 -25.73 15.00 1.70
C THR A 281 -26.71 16.12 1.43
N GLU A 282 -26.29 17.17 0.73
CA GLU A 282 -27.19 18.22 0.29
C GLU A 282 -27.39 18.21 -1.22
#